data_3a639ae11e0398840dd8a75716afe7c0
#
_entry.id   3a639ae11e0398840dd8a75716afe7c0
#
_cell.length_a   1.000
_cell.length_b   1.000
_cell.length_c   1.000
_cell.angle_alpha   90.00
_cell.angle_beta   90.00
_cell.angle_gamma   90.00
#
_symmetry.space_group_name_H-M   'P 1'
#
loop_
_entity.id
_entity.type
_entity.pdbx_description
1 polymer ?
#
loop_
_entity_poly.entity_id
_entity_poly.type
_entity_poly.pdbx_seq_one_letter_code
_entity_poly.pdbx_strand_id
1 'polypeptide(L)'
;MVSVIIPALNEEKTIRHVILLVGKSHLVSEILVVDDKSADSTIEEANMPLTKVYTSTKLGKGSSMRDGMLLAKNEIIVYLDADILSYPENIIDLLAMPIIKGEADFVKSYFDRKAGRVTELVAKPLLSILFPDLTKFAQPLSGMIAGKKSLLSKIEFENDYGVDIGILLDMNSLGAKIVEVNIGYVENRMQTWDQLSKMSRDVSRAILKRVKGVEVNNLETLEDINVIRTQMEFAIRESLKGLKKMIIFDMDNTILKGSFITTAADAFNFRKELVKIVTETDNPYMRTKSIAKLLTGRSIDEILKVADNIEIVSDAKKVIKELKNRGYIIGIISDSYDVVTNHIKNKLRMDFSIANELEFSKSVATGEVKVPSYFFRASSSKCHHEICKSNVLHQIAEKYSVDIQNIIAIGDSENDICMVRESGIGIAFCSDNKMLNIVADKVISEKSFKQILDIAH
;
A
#
# COMPACT_ATOMS: atom_id res chain seq x y z
N MET A 1 5.69 3.69 27.55
CA MET A 1 4.84 2.87 26.64
C MET A 1 5.29 3.10 25.21
N VAL A 2 5.24 2.05 24.39
CA VAL A 2 5.70 2.08 23.00
C VAL A 2 4.62 1.60 22.05
N SER A 3 4.62 2.11 20.81
CA SER A 3 3.88 1.58 19.69
C SER A 3 4.82 0.70 18.87
N VAL A 4 4.44 -0.56 18.63
CA VAL A 4 5.19 -1.44 17.74
C VAL A 4 4.52 -1.46 16.39
N ILE A 5 5.30 -1.24 15.32
CA ILE A 5 4.86 -1.24 13.94
C ILE A 5 5.52 -2.41 13.22
N ILE A 6 4.70 -3.23 12.58
CA ILE A 6 5.15 -4.40 11.84
C ILE A 6 4.64 -4.27 10.40
N PRO A 7 5.47 -3.77 9.46
CA PRO A 7 5.18 -3.84 8.03
C PRO A 7 5.14 -5.31 7.60
N ALA A 8 4.11 -5.72 6.86
CA ALA A 8 3.96 -7.11 6.44
C ALA A 8 3.56 -7.20 4.97
N LEU A 9 4.16 -8.16 4.25
CA LEU A 9 3.79 -8.51 2.87
C LEU A 9 3.99 -10.01 2.64
N ASN A 10 2.89 -10.77 2.56
CA ASN A 10 2.91 -12.23 2.35
C ASN A 10 3.67 -12.99 3.45
N GLU A 11 3.35 -12.70 4.70
CA GLU A 11 4.00 -13.25 5.89
C GLU A 11 3.04 -14.09 6.76
N GLU A 12 2.08 -14.82 6.14
CA GLU A 12 1.10 -15.67 6.81
C GLU A 12 1.71 -16.69 7.80
N LYS A 13 2.95 -17.13 7.54
CA LYS A 13 3.63 -18.16 8.33
C LYS A 13 4.34 -17.63 9.57
N THR A 14 4.65 -16.34 9.60
CA THR A 14 5.56 -15.76 10.59
C THR A 14 4.91 -14.66 11.41
N ILE A 15 4.01 -13.88 10.84
CA ILE A 15 3.42 -12.70 11.46
C ILE A 15 2.79 -12.99 12.83
N ARG A 16 2.05 -14.08 12.97
CA ARG A 16 1.42 -14.49 14.24
C ARG A 16 2.43 -14.71 15.36
N HIS A 17 3.57 -15.36 15.04
CA HIS A 17 4.63 -15.59 16.00
C HIS A 17 5.25 -14.28 16.49
N VAL A 18 5.57 -13.37 15.58
CA VAL A 18 6.14 -12.05 15.90
C VAL A 18 5.18 -11.25 16.81
N ILE A 19 3.89 -11.22 16.49
CA ILE A 19 2.88 -10.53 17.30
C ILE A 19 2.83 -11.10 18.73
N LEU A 20 2.79 -12.42 18.87
CA LEU A 20 2.74 -13.07 20.18
C LEU A 20 4.00 -12.79 21.03
N LEU A 21 5.16 -12.75 20.39
CA LEU A 21 6.42 -12.42 21.05
C LEU A 21 6.42 -10.98 21.54
N VAL A 22 6.05 -10.03 20.68
CA VAL A 22 5.96 -8.60 21.00
C VAL A 22 4.95 -8.33 22.09
N GLY A 23 3.80 -9.01 22.09
CA GLY A 23 2.75 -8.88 23.07
C GLY A 23 3.13 -9.30 24.49
N LYS A 24 4.25 -10.00 24.69
CA LYS A 24 4.76 -10.36 26.03
C LYS A 24 5.39 -9.18 26.77
N SER A 25 5.86 -8.14 26.04
CA SER A 25 6.54 -7.00 26.67
C SER A 25 5.54 -6.04 27.32
N HIS A 26 5.76 -5.74 28.61
CA HIS A 26 4.96 -4.78 29.38
C HIS A 26 5.11 -3.32 28.91
N LEU A 27 6.11 -3.03 28.09
CA LEU A 27 6.32 -1.71 27.49
C LEU A 27 5.35 -1.44 26.33
N VAL A 28 4.82 -2.49 25.69
CA VAL A 28 3.97 -2.38 24.50
C VAL A 28 2.55 -2.02 24.89
N SER A 29 2.03 -0.92 24.36
CA SER A 29 0.63 -0.51 24.55
C SER A 29 -0.23 -0.70 23.31
N GLU A 30 0.40 -0.83 22.13
CA GLU A 30 -0.28 -1.15 20.88
C GLU A 30 0.67 -1.80 19.88
N ILE A 31 0.11 -2.69 19.06
CA ILE A 31 0.79 -3.32 17.93
C ILE A 31 0.01 -2.95 16.67
N LEU A 32 0.69 -2.32 15.74
CA LEU A 32 0.14 -1.89 14.44
C LEU A 32 0.77 -2.75 13.35
N VAL A 33 0.00 -3.64 12.77
CA VAL A 33 0.40 -4.37 11.57
C VAL A 33 -0.05 -3.58 10.37
N VAL A 34 0.90 -3.19 9.52
CA VAL A 34 0.59 -2.46 8.29
C VAL A 34 0.87 -3.37 7.10
N ASP A 35 -0.21 -3.91 6.56
CA ASP A 35 -0.17 -4.83 5.43
C ASP A 35 0.10 -4.11 4.11
N ASP A 36 1.13 -4.54 3.39
CA ASP A 36 1.52 -3.99 2.09
C ASP A 36 0.84 -4.72 0.93
N LYS A 37 -0.48 -4.98 1.07
CA LYS A 37 -1.31 -5.62 0.04
C LYS A 37 -0.96 -7.11 -0.17
N SER A 38 -0.88 -7.85 0.92
CA SER A 38 -0.65 -9.29 0.90
C SER A 38 -1.72 -10.05 0.11
N ALA A 39 -1.29 -11.08 -0.60
CA ALA A 39 -2.15 -11.98 -1.37
C ALA A 39 -2.47 -13.29 -0.63
N ASP A 40 -1.77 -13.55 0.49
CA ASP A 40 -1.94 -14.73 1.35
C ASP A 40 -2.82 -14.44 2.58
N SER A 41 -2.76 -15.26 3.62
CA SER A 41 -3.52 -15.13 4.86
C SER A 41 -2.90 -14.18 5.89
N THR A 42 -1.94 -13.33 5.51
CA THR A 42 -1.24 -12.42 6.44
C THR A 42 -2.21 -11.59 7.30
N ILE A 43 -3.25 -11.02 6.70
CA ILE A 43 -4.23 -10.18 7.42
C ILE A 43 -5.01 -10.98 8.44
N GLU A 44 -5.46 -12.19 8.08
CA GLU A 44 -6.19 -13.07 8.98
C GLU A 44 -5.34 -13.50 10.17
N GLU A 45 -4.08 -13.88 9.92
CA GLU A 45 -3.13 -14.29 10.97
C GLU A 45 -2.70 -13.13 11.87
N ALA A 46 -2.68 -11.91 11.34
CA ALA A 46 -2.35 -10.71 12.09
C ALA A 46 -3.53 -10.18 12.94
N ASN A 47 -4.77 -10.58 12.63
CA ASN A 47 -5.95 -10.08 13.33
C ASN A 47 -6.13 -10.77 14.70
N MET A 48 -5.45 -10.25 15.70
CA MET A 48 -5.41 -10.75 17.08
C MET A 48 -5.89 -9.68 18.07
N PRO A 49 -6.31 -10.03 19.30
CA PRO A 49 -6.85 -9.08 20.29
C PRO A 49 -5.94 -7.89 20.62
N LEU A 50 -4.62 -8.06 20.50
CA LEU A 50 -3.63 -7.02 20.81
C LEU A 50 -3.22 -6.18 19.60
N THR A 51 -3.72 -6.50 18.40
CA THR A 51 -3.27 -5.88 17.15
C THR A 51 -4.35 -5.04 16.50
N LYS A 52 -3.90 -4.01 15.80
CA LYS A 52 -4.68 -3.30 14.80
C LYS A 52 -4.02 -3.51 13.44
N VAL A 53 -4.79 -4.06 12.51
CA VAL A 53 -4.32 -4.33 11.15
C VAL A 53 -4.83 -3.23 10.23
N TYR A 54 -3.91 -2.60 9.49
CA TYR A 54 -4.19 -1.55 8.52
C TYR A 54 -3.59 -1.92 7.18
N THR A 55 -4.19 -1.43 6.10
CA THR A 55 -3.63 -1.55 4.76
C THR A 55 -2.79 -0.32 4.46
N SER A 56 -1.60 -0.52 3.90
CA SER A 56 -0.73 0.56 3.43
C SER A 56 -1.42 1.39 2.33
N THR A 57 -1.28 2.71 2.41
CA THR A 57 -1.82 3.63 1.39
C THR A 57 -1.13 3.46 0.04
N LYS A 58 0.16 3.11 0.04
CA LYS A 58 0.96 2.84 -1.17
C LYS A 58 1.76 1.56 -1.01
N LEU A 59 2.12 0.94 -2.14
CA LEU A 59 3.00 -0.21 -2.16
C LEU A 59 4.42 0.16 -1.69
N GLY A 60 5.00 -0.71 -0.89
CA GLY A 60 6.40 -0.67 -0.45
C GLY A 60 6.58 -0.54 1.05
N LYS A 61 7.61 -1.22 1.56
CA LYS A 61 7.95 -1.29 2.99
C LYS A 61 7.93 0.08 3.68
N GLY A 62 8.55 1.07 3.05
CA GLY A 62 8.66 2.39 3.65
C GLY A 62 7.33 3.13 3.72
N SER A 63 6.42 2.92 2.78
CA SER A 63 5.06 3.43 2.86
C SER A 63 4.31 2.83 4.05
N SER A 64 4.43 1.52 4.26
CA SER A 64 3.84 0.83 5.40
C SER A 64 4.42 1.30 6.73
N MET A 65 5.74 1.53 6.79
CA MET A 65 6.40 2.10 7.97
C MET A 65 5.91 3.51 8.28
N ARG A 66 5.79 4.37 7.27
CA ARG A 66 5.25 5.73 7.42
C ARG A 66 3.81 5.72 7.89
N ASP A 67 2.95 4.92 7.28
CA ASP A 67 1.54 4.84 7.64
C ASP A 67 1.37 4.35 9.08
N GLY A 68 2.15 3.34 9.49
CA GLY A 68 2.21 2.90 10.88
C GLY A 68 2.65 4.01 11.84
N MET A 69 3.67 4.79 11.49
CA MET A 69 4.12 5.94 12.29
C MET A 69 3.01 6.99 12.46
N LEU A 70 2.27 7.27 11.39
CA LEU A 70 1.15 8.21 11.45
C LEU A 70 0.04 7.72 12.39
N LEU A 71 -0.26 6.41 12.36
CA LEU A 71 -1.27 5.77 13.20
C LEU A 71 -0.87 5.61 14.67
N ALA A 72 0.42 5.50 14.95
CA ALA A 72 0.94 5.25 16.29
C ALA A 72 0.56 6.35 17.29
N LYS A 73 0.19 5.95 18.52
CA LYS A 73 -0.24 6.88 19.59
C LYS A 73 0.88 7.31 20.52
N ASN A 74 1.92 6.47 20.66
CA ASN A 74 3.01 6.73 21.60
C ASN A 74 4.15 7.51 20.94
N GLU A 75 4.91 8.23 21.76
CA GLU A 75 6.10 8.96 21.33
C GLU A 75 7.24 8.03 20.93
N ILE A 76 7.33 6.83 21.52
CA ILE A 76 8.36 5.87 21.18
C ILE A 76 7.77 4.84 20.23
N ILE A 77 8.36 4.71 19.05
CA ILE A 77 7.98 3.78 18.00
C ILE A 77 9.07 2.74 17.85
N VAL A 78 8.69 1.47 17.79
CA VAL A 78 9.57 0.34 17.46
C VAL A 78 9.09 -0.27 16.16
N TYR A 79 10.00 -0.45 15.19
CA TYR A 79 9.75 -1.19 13.95
C TYR A 79 10.39 -2.57 14.04
N LEU A 80 9.65 -3.59 13.61
CA LEU A 80 10.11 -4.96 13.49
C LEU A 80 9.69 -5.56 12.14
N ASP A 81 10.57 -6.35 11.54
CA ASP A 81 10.23 -7.10 10.32
C ASP A 81 9.33 -8.30 10.67
N ALA A 82 8.35 -8.60 9.81
CA ALA A 82 7.33 -9.63 10.04
C ALA A 82 7.83 -11.07 9.83
N ASP A 83 8.98 -11.24 9.14
CA ASP A 83 9.52 -12.53 8.68
C ASP A 83 10.58 -13.15 9.59
N ILE A 84 10.88 -12.55 10.73
CA ILE A 84 11.95 -12.99 11.64
C ILE A 84 11.37 -13.77 12.83
N LEU A 85 11.61 -15.09 12.87
CA LEU A 85 11.18 -15.98 13.94
C LEU A 85 12.17 -16.05 15.12
N SER A 86 13.40 -15.62 14.92
CA SER A 86 14.50 -15.74 15.88
C SER A 86 14.72 -14.53 16.77
N TYR A 87 13.74 -13.62 16.87
CA TYR A 87 13.85 -12.50 17.79
C TYR A 87 14.04 -12.94 19.24
N PRO A 88 14.93 -12.28 20.00
CA PRO A 88 15.02 -12.52 21.44
C PRO A 88 13.75 -12.06 22.15
N GLU A 89 13.37 -12.71 23.24
CA GLU A 89 12.14 -12.38 23.98
C GLU A 89 12.12 -10.92 24.49
N ASN A 90 13.27 -10.34 24.74
CA ASN A 90 13.43 -8.96 25.20
C ASN A 90 13.71 -7.96 24.08
N ILE A 91 13.37 -8.27 22.80
CA ILE A 91 13.66 -7.41 21.65
C ILE A 91 13.14 -5.97 21.84
N ILE A 92 11.95 -5.83 22.41
CA ILE A 92 11.34 -4.51 22.66
C ILE A 92 12.16 -3.72 23.68
N ASP A 93 12.60 -4.37 24.76
CA ASP A 93 13.41 -3.71 25.79
C ASP A 93 14.77 -3.27 25.23
N LEU A 94 15.42 -4.13 24.44
CA LEU A 94 16.69 -3.80 23.76
C LEU A 94 16.58 -2.55 22.89
N LEU A 95 15.50 -2.42 22.14
CA LEU A 95 15.30 -1.29 21.21
C LEU A 95 14.75 -0.04 21.92
N ALA A 96 13.82 -0.18 22.87
CA ALA A 96 13.13 0.96 23.46
C ALA A 96 13.83 1.56 24.68
N MET A 97 14.52 0.74 25.51
CA MET A 97 15.10 1.22 26.77
C MET A 97 16.12 2.34 26.62
N PRO A 98 17.01 2.37 25.60
CA PRO A 98 17.92 3.50 25.42
C PRO A 98 17.20 4.84 25.21
N ILE A 99 16.02 4.81 24.55
CA ILE A 99 15.21 6.01 24.34
C ILE A 99 14.46 6.39 25.62
N ILE A 100 13.89 5.40 26.32
CA ILE A 100 13.18 5.62 27.61
C ILE A 100 14.09 6.24 28.65
N LYS A 101 15.35 5.81 28.69
CA LYS A 101 16.37 6.35 29.62
C LYS A 101 16.97 7.69 29.18
N GLY A 102 16.61 8.21 27.99
CA GLY A 102 17.18 9.43 27.44
C GLY A 102 18.63 9.28 26.93
N GLU A 103 19.09 8.04 26.76
CA GLU A 103 20.42 7.71 26.25
C GLU A 103 20.51 7.84 24.73
N ALA A 104 19.36 7.73 24.03
CA ALA A 104 19.24 7.84 22.59
C ALA A 104 17.94 8.54 22.18
N ASP A 105 17.92 9.08 20.95
CA ASP A 105 16.73 9.54 20.24
C ASP A 105 16.28 8.56 19.18
N PHE A 106 17.27 7.79 18.65
CA PHE A 106 17.06 6.76 17.67
C PHE A 106 17.98 5.56 17.95
N VAL A 107 17.46 4.37 17.84
CA VAL A 107 18.17 3.10 18.07
C VAL A 107 18.18 2.29 16.78
N LYS A 108 19.35 1.86 16.36
CA LYS A 108 19.56 0.93 15.24
C LYS A 108 20.00 -0.42 15.79
N SER A 109 19.46 -1.52 15.32
CA SER A 109 19.94 -2.83 15.74
C SER A 109 21.09 -3.34 14.87
N TYR A 110 21.93 -4.17 15.48
CA TYR A 110 22.81 -5.09 14.77
C TYR A 110 22.70 -6.49 15.37
N PHE A 111 23.20 -7.49 14.65
CA PHE A 111 23.05 -8.91 15.02
C PHE A 111 24.31 -9.72 14.68
N ASP A 112 24.49 -10.87 15.31
CA ASP A 112 25.75 -11.64 15.36
C ASP A 112 26.10 -12.41 14.06
N ARG A 113 25.43 -12.15 12.95
CA ARG A 113 25.81 -12.72 11.67
C ARG A 113 26.45 -11.66 10.76
N LYS A 114 27.22 -12.12 9.74
CA LYS A 114 27.74 -11.23 8.69
C LYS A 114 26.62 -10.46 8.03
N ALA A 115 26.85 -9.18 7.80
CA ALA A 115 25.88 -8.31 7.11
C ALA A 115 25.51 -8.86 5.72
N GLY A 116 24.31 -8.53 5.26
CA GLY A 116 23.81 -8.96 3.96
C GLY A 116 24.66 -8.41 2.80
N ARG A 117 24.58 -9.07 1.64
CA ARG A 117 25.37 -8.69 0.44
C ARG A 117 25.19 -7.23 0.04
N VAL A 118 23.95 -6.69 0.09
CA VAL A 118 23.69 -5.28 -0.23
C VAL A 118 24.32 -4.35 0.80
N THR A 119 24.36 -4.74 2.08
CA THR A 119 25.05 -3.97 3.12
C THR A 119 26.54 -3.89 2.85
N GLU A 120 27.19 -5.02 2.56
CA GLU A 120 28.65 -5.07 2.38
C GLU A 120 29.10 -4.50 1.03
N LEU A 121 28.37 -4.77 -0.05
CA LEU A 121 28.79 -4.44 -1.42
C LEU A 121 28.27 -3.09 -1.92
N VAL A 122 27.25 -2.52 -1.27
CA VAL A 122 26.62 -1.27 -1.71
C VAL A 122 26.59 -0.23 -0.59
N ALA A 123 25.90 -0.51 0.52
CA ALA A 123 25.67 0.50 1.54
C ALA A 123 26.98 0.96 2.22
N LYS A 124 27.78 0.04 2.75
CA LYS A 124 29.05 0.40 3.43
C LYS A 124 30.05 1.13 2.53
N PRO A 125 30.32 0.69 1.27
CA PRO A 125 31.18 1.45 0.35
C PRO A 125 30.67 2.86 0.08
N LEU A 126 29.38 3.03 -0.20
CA LEU A 126 28.80 4.35 -0.43
C LEU A 126 28.85 5.24 0.82
N LEU A 127 28.54 4.67 2.00
CA LEU A 127 28.66 5.41 3.27
C LEU A 127 30.10 5.83 3.56
N SER A 128 31.10 4.98 3.29
CA SER A 128 32.49 5.33 3.52
C SER A 128 32.99 6.52 2.70
N ILE A 129 32.42 6.72 1.52
CA ILE A 129 32.78 7.83 0.62
C ILE A 129 31.95 9.08 0.93
N LEU A 130 30.63 8.92 1.16
CA LEU A 130 29.67 10.02 1.18
C LEU A 130 29.27 10.45 2.60
N PHE A 131 29.33 9.53 3.57
CA PHE A 131 28.93 9.74 4.96
C PHE A 131 29.86 9.01 5.94
N PRO A 132 31.16 9.41 6.02
CA PRO A 132 32.18 8.68 6.79
C PRO A 132 31.81 8.44 8.26
N ASP A 133 31.09 9.36 8.89
CA ASP A 133 30.66 9.28 10.29
C ASP A 133 29.69 8.13 10.56
N LEU A 134 29.05 7.59 9.51
CA LEU A 134 28.07 6.50 9.59
C LEU A 134 28.68 5.11 9.35
N THR A 135 29.98 5.03 9.03
CA THR A 135 30.69 3.76 8.83
C THR A 135 30.81 2.93 10.12
N LYS A 136 30.62 3.56 11.27
CA LYS A 136 30.60 2.91 12.58
C LYS A 136 29.45 1.92 12.75
N PHE A 137 28.36 2.06 11.98
CA PHE A 137 27.19 1.18 12.11
C PHE A 137 27.47 -0.18 11.46
N ALA A 138 27.34 -1.25 12.24
CA ALA A 138 27.58 -2.61 11.77
C ALA A 138 26.53 -3.06 10.75
N GLN A 139 25.25 -2.69 10.97
CA GLN A 139 24.10 -3.07 10.14
C GLN A 139 23.26 -1.84 9.72
N PRO A 140 23.77 -0.96 8.85
CA PRO A 140 23.08 0.27 8.47
C PRO A 140 21.74 0.04 7.76
N LEU A 141 21.50 -1.15 7.19
CA LEU A 141 20.26 -1.55 6.53
C LEU A 141 19.32 -2.37 7.45
N SER A 142 19.58 -2.48 8.74
CA SER A 142 18.66 -3.17 9.65
C SER A 142 17.32 -2.45 9.73
N GLY A 143 16.22 -3.18 9.55
CA GLY A 143 14.85 -2.68 9.68
C GLY A 143 14.33 -2.70 11.12
N MET A 144 15.02 -3.39 12.04
CA MET A 144 14.69 -3.44 13.46
C MET A 144 15.24 -2.21 14.15
N ILE A 145 14.41 -1.22 14.37
CA ILE A 145 14.78 0.11 14.86
C ILE A 145 13.78 0.64 15.88
N ALA A 146 14.21 1.60 16.67
CA ALA A 146 13.31 2.40 17.49
C ALA A 146 13.63 3.89 17.39
N GLY A 147 12.63 4.75 17.51
CA GLY A 147 12.82 6.19 17.39
C GLY A 147 11.70 6.99 18.05
N LYS A 148 12.00 8.26 18.36
CA LYS A 148 11.00 9.21 18.79
C LYS A 148 10.09 9.60 17.62
N LYS A 149 8.77 9.49 17.78
CA LYS A 149 7.77 9.89 16.79
C LYS A 149 7.96 11.35 16.34
N SER A 150 8.25 12.23 17.27
CA SER A 150 8.53 13.65 17.03
C SER A 150 9.70 13.90 16.06
N LEU A 151 10.68 13.00 15.98
CA LEU A 151 11.77 13.05 15.00
C LEU A 151 11.41 12.30 13.73
N LEU A 152 10.84 11.11 13.83
CA LEU A 152 10.36 10.31 12.69
C LEU A 152 9.36 11.06 11.81
N SER A 153 8.55 11.94 12.40
CA SER A 153 7.60 12.77 11.65
C SER A 153 8.25 13.89 10.82
N LYS A 154 9.55 14.16 11.01
CA LYS A 154 10.29 15.22 10.31
C LYS A 154 11.13 14.71 9.14
N ILE A 155 11.25 13.40 8.99
CA ILE A 155 12.07 12.76 7.95
C ILE A 155 11.23 12.30 6.77
N GLU A 156 11.92 12.05 5.65
CA GLU A 156 11.31 11.48 4.46
C GLU A 156 11.44 9.95 4.45
N PHE A 157 10.30 9.26 4.37
CA PHE A 157 10.27 7.81 4.18
C PHE A 157 10.35 7.50 2.69
N GLU A 158 11.42 6.82 2.25
CA GLU A 158 11.45 6.20 0.93
C GLU A 158 10.32 5.15 0.85
N ASN A 159 9.70 4.98 -0.32
CA ASN A 159 8.58 4.03 -0.43
C ASN A 159 9.03 2.57 -0.41
N ASP A 160 10.29 2.29 -0.72
CA ASP A 160 10.87 0.98 -1.00
C ASP A 160 11.94 0.53 0.03
N TYR A 161 12.85 -0.35 -0.37
CA TYR A 161 13.93 -0.87 0.48
C TYR A 161 15.01 0.19 0.86
N GLY A 162 14.95 1.37 0.26
CA GLY A 162 15.79 2.50 0.64
C GLY A 162 15.40 3.11 1.99
N VAL A 163 14.23 2.76 2.56
CA VAL A 163 13.72 3.35 3.80
C VAL A 163 14.65 3.15 4.99
N ASP A 164 15.22 1.97 5.16
CA ASP A 164 16.04 1.64 6.34
C ASP A 164 17.31 2.47 6.42
N ILE A 165 17.95 2.75 5.27
CA ILE A 165 19.13 3.63 5.20
C ILE A 165 18.71 5.11 5.19
N GLY A 166 17.61 5.44 4.51
CA GLY A 166 17.08 6.79 4.47
C GLY A 166 16.79 7.34 5.86
N ILE A 167 16.12 6.56 6.71
CA ILE A 167 15.85 6.93 8.11
C ILE A 167 17.15 7.19 8.87
N LEU A 168 18.18 6.33 8.72
CA LEU A 168 19.46 6.52 9.40
C LEU A 168 20.13 7.82 8.99
N LEU A 169 20.17 8.12 7.68
CA LEU A 169 20.78 9.34 7.13
C LEU A 169 20.02 10.59 7.58
N ASP A 170 18.70 10.57 7.55
CA ASP A 170 17.86 11.69 7.96
C ASP A 170 17.96 11.94 9.47
N MET A 171 17.97 10.90 10.31
CA MET A 171 18.19 11.02 11.75
C MET A 171 19.55 11.62 12.07
N ASN A 172 20.60 11.20 11.36
CA ASN A 172 21.93 11.80 11.49
C ASN A 172 21.92 13.28 11.08
N SER A 173 21.26 13.62 10.00
CA SER A 173 21.13 15.00 9.51
C SER A 173 20.36 15.91 10.49
N LEU A 174 19.40 15.35 11.23
CA LEU A 174 18.68 16.07 12.30
C LEU A 174 19.50 16.23 13.60
N GLY A 175 20.70 15.66 13.67
CA GLY A 175 21.52 15.67 14.88
C GLY A 175 20.98 14.77 15.98
N ALA A 176 20.17 13.78 15.65
CA ALA A 176 19.64 12.83 16.63
C ALA A 176 20.75 12.01 17.28
N LYS A 177 20.63 11.74 18.58
CA LYS A 177 21.54 10.84 19.30
C LYS A 177 21.24 9.39 18.92
N ILE A 178 22.07 8.81 18.04
CA ILE A 178 21.88 7.46 17.50
C ILE A 178 22.75 6.47 18.26
N VAL A 179 22.14 5.37 18.71
CA VAL A 179 22.83 4.26 19.39
C VAL A 179 22.56 2.97 18.61
N GLU A 180 23.55 2.08 18.53
CA GLU A 180 23.41 0.75 17.96
C GLU A 180 23.36 -0.29 19.10
N VAL A 181 22.39 -1.23 19.03
CA VAL A 181 22.21 -2.28 20.02
C VAL A 181 22.31 -3.66 19.39
N ASN A 182 22.98 -4.58 20.09
CA ASN A 182 23.01 -5.98 19.69
C ASN A 182 21.71 -6.68 20.05
N ILE A 183 21.05 -7.29 19.09
CA ILE A 183 19.83 -8.07 19.26
C ILE A 183 20.07 -9.58 19.21
N GLY A 184 21.35 -10.01 19.24
CA GLY A 184 21.75 -11.41 19.18
C GLY A 184 21.71 -12.00 17.78
N TYR A 185 21.47 -13.31 17.68
CA TYR A 185 21.42 -14.01 16.41
C TYR A 185 20.05 -13.82 15.71
N VAL A 186 20.08 -13.40 14.45
CA VAL A 186 18.89 -13.24 13.61
C VAL A 186 19.01 -14.12 12.36
N GLU A 187 18.02 -14.97 12.15
CA GLU A 187 17.90 -15.80 10.97
C GLU A 187 16.99 -15.12 9.94
N ASN A 188 17.54 -14.82 8.76
CA ASN A 188 16.81 -14.22 7.64
C ASN A 188 16.79 -15.16 6.44
N ARG A 189 15.72 -15.14 5.66
CA ARG A 189 15.62 -15.85 4.38
C ARG A 189 16.63 -15.28 3.38
N MET A 190 17.25 -16.18 2.60
CA MET A 190 18.11 -15.76 1.48
C MET A 190 17.25 -15.16 0.36
N GLN A 191 17.58 -13.95 -0.05
CA GLN A 191 16.90 -13.28 -1.16
C GLN A 191 17.49 -13.74 -2.51
N THR A 192 16.66 -13.73 -3.55
CA THR A 192 17.06 -14.02 -4.93
C THR A 192 17.92 -12.88 -5.50
N TRP A 193 18.68 -13.15 -6.58
CA TRP A 193 19.50 -12.14 -7.23
C TRP A 193 18.70 -10.95 -7.76
N ASP A 194 17.47 -11.17 -8.23
CA ASP A 194 16.59 -10.11 -8.70
C ASP A 194 16.14 -9.19 -7.57
N GLN A 195 15.80 -9.77 -6.41
CA GLN A 195 15.47 -9.00 -5.21
C GLN A 195 16.66 -8.19 -4.70
N LEU A 196 17.87 -8.78 -4.69
CA LEU A 196 19.10 -8.09 -4.31
C LEU A 196 19.43 -6.94 -5.27
N SER A 197 19.23 -7.10 -6.57
CA SER A 197 19.45 -6.06 -7.58
C SER A 197 18.50 -4.87 -7.37
N LYS A 198 17.22 -5.14 -7.14
CA LYS A 198 16.23 -4.10 -6.82
C LYS A 198 16.62 -3.37 -5.52
N MET A 199 16.89 -4.12 -4.46
CA MET A 199 17.30 -3.57 -3.16
C MET A 199 18.56 -2.71 -3.27
N SER A 200 19.56 -3.14 -4.05
CA SER A 200 20.79 -2.37 -4.29
C SER A 200 20.52 -1.01 -4.93
N ARG A 201 19.64 -0.95 -5.92
CA ARG A 201 19.24 0.31 -6.57
C ARG A 201 18.50 1.24 -5.61
N ASP A 202 17.54 0.69 -4.86
CA ASP A 202 16.72 1.47 -3.92
C ASP A 202 17.60 2.06 -2.81
N VAL A 203 18.53 1.27 -2.26
CA VAL A 203 19.54 1.71 -1.27
C VAL A 203 20.47 2.77 -1.84
N SER A 204 21.02 2.55 -3.05
CA SER A 204 21.91 3.53 -3.71
C SER A 204 21.18 4.85 -3.95
N ARG A 205 19.95 4.81 -4.46
CA ARG A 205 19.12 6.00 -4.69
C ARG A 205 18.87 6.77 -3.39
N ALA A 206 18.49 6.07 -2.31
CA ALA A 206 18.23 6.69 -1.02
C ALA A 206 19.47 7.40 -0.45
N ILE A 207 20.66 6.81 -0.62
CA ILE A 207 21.95 7.42 -0.20
C ILE A 207 22.26 8.65 -1.05
N LEU A 208 22.25 8.52 -2.39
CA LEU A 208 22.61 9.59 -3.31
C LEU A 208 21.67 10.80 -3.22
N LYS A 209 20.37 10.58 -3.01
CA LYS A 209 19.38 11.64 -2.81
C LYS A 209 19.69 12.55 -1.62
N ARG A 210 20.39 12.04 -0.62
CA ARG A 210 20.74 12.77 0.61
C ARG A 210 22.12 13.41 0.60
N VAL A 211 22.86 13.28 -0.49
CA VAL A 211 24.16 13.94 -0.66
C VAL A 211 23.94 15.37 -1.12
N LYS A 212 24.38 16.35 -0.34
CA LYS A 212 24.31 17.77 -0.71
C LYS A 212 25.22 18.04 -1.92
N GLY A 213 24.67 18.60 -3.00
CA GLY A 213 25.43 19.06 -4.17
C GLY A 213 25.59 18.03 -5.30
N VAL A 214 24.99 16.86 -5.22
CA VAL A 214 24.88 15.91 -6.34
C VAL A 214 23.56 16.16 -7.07
N GLU A 215 23.64 16.76 -8.27
CA GLU A 215 22.51 16.72 -9.19
C GLU A 215 22.31 15.26 -9.64
N VAL A 216 21.14 14.72 -9.34
CA VAL A 216 20.76 13.31 -9.60
C VAL A 216 20.64 13.00 -11.10
N ASN A 217 20.90 14.00 -11.96
CA ASN A 217 20.76 13.91 -13.43
C ASN A 217 21.78 12.99 -14.13
N ASN A 218 22.82 12.50 -13.43
CA ASN A 218 23.80 11.57 -13.99
C ASN A 218 23.49 10.07 -13.73
N LEU A 219 22.28 9.76 -13.29
CA LEU A 219 21.80 8.36 -13.15
C LEU A 219 21.33 7.74 -14.49
N GLU A 220 21.40 8.49 -15.60
CA GLU A 220 21.01 8.02 -16.95
C GLU A 220 21.79 6.76 -17.38
N THR A 221 23.04 6.61 -16.98
CA THR A 221 23.85 5.41 -17.29
C THR A 221 23.37 4.12 -16.61
N LEU A 222 22.59 4.20 -15.53
CA LEU A 222 21.93 3.03 -14.93
C LEU A 222 20.56 2.75 -15.58
N GLU A 223 20.03 3.70 -16.33
CA GLU A 223 18.76 3.53 -17.08
C GLU A 223 19.00 2.67 -18.34
N ASP A 224 20.15 2.75 -19.00
CA ASP A 224 20.41 2.00 -20.24
C ASP A 224 20.37 0.47 -20.04
N ILE A 225 20.85 -0.03 -18.90
CA ILE A 225 20.73 -1.46 -18.55
C ILE A 225 19.28 -1.86 -18.28
N ASN A 226 18.48 -0.92 -17.74
CA ASN A 226 17.06 -1.13 -17.53
C ASN A 226 16.25 -1.13 -18.84
N VAL A 227 16.65 -0.37 -19.84
CA VAL A 227 15.98 -0.31 -21.16
C VAL A 227 16.04 -1.68 -21.85
N ILE A 228 17.22 -2.32 -21.89
CA ILE A 228 17.38 -3.66 -22.52
C ILE A 228 16.54 -4.71 -21.77
N ARG A 229 16.57 -4.70 -20.44
CA ARG A 229 15.78 -5.61 -19.60
C ARG A 229 14.27 -5.38 -19.79
N THR A 230 13.85 -4.12 -19.81
CA THR A 230 12.45 -3.73 -20.04
C THR A 230 11.97 -4.17 -21.43
N GLN A 231 12.82 -4.07 -22.47
CA GLN A 231 12.49 -4.54 -23.82
C GLN A 231 12.35 -6.06 -23.88
N MET A 232 13.21 -6.83 -23.18
CA MET A 232 13.08 -8.29 -23.09
C MET A 232 11.83 -8.70 -22.31
N GLU A 233 11.56 -8.06 -21.19
CA GLU A 233 10.33 -8.27 -20.40
C GLU A 233 9.08 -7.93 -21.24
N PHE A 234 9.13 -6.86 -22.03
CA PHE A 234 8.05 -6.47 -22.93
C PHE A 234 7.77 -7.53 -23.99
N ALA A 235 8.80 -8.06 -24.65
CA ALA A 235 8.64 -9.12 -25.67
C ALA A 235 8.03 -10.41 -25.10
N ILE A 236 8.42 -10.80 -23.88
CA ILE A 236 7.83 -11.95 -23.19
C ILE A 236 6.37 -11.66 -22.78
N ARG A 237 6.08 -10.45 -22.29
CA ARG A 237 4.73 -10.05 -21.92
C ARG A 237 3.76 -10.03 -23.09
N GLU A 238 4.19 -9.52 -24.24
CA GLU A 238 3.36 -9.49 -25.47
C GLU A 238 2.98 -10.91 -25.93
N SER A 239 3.92 -11.86 -25.90
CA SER A 239 3.63 -13.25 -26.25
C SER A 239 2.67 -13.98 -25.29
N LEU A 240 2.54 -13.51 -24.05
CA LEU A 240 1.62 -14.09 -23.03
C LEU A 240 0.30 -13.34 -22.89
N LYS A 241 0.15 -12.19 -23.56
CA LYS A 241 -0.99 -11.27 -23.40
C LYS A 241 -2.35 -11.92 -23.68
N GLY A 242 -2.42 -12.78 -24.70
CA GLY A 242 -3.65 -13.49 -25.08
C GLY A 242 -4.08 -14.62 -24.15
N LEU A 243 -3.24 -15.00 -23.16
CA LEU A 243 -3.51 -16.12 -22.25
C LEU A 243 -4.05 -15.67 -20.90
N LYS A 244 -3.87 -14.39 -20.55
CA LYS A 244 -4.30 -13.85 -19.26
C LYS A 244 -5.72 -13.35 -19.31
N LYS A 245 -6.45 -13.53 -18.22
CA LYS A 245 -7.82 -13.08 -18.01
C LYS A 245 -7.92 -12.19 -16.79
N MET A 246 -8.79 -11.17 -16.82
CA MET A 246 -8.94 -10.22 -15.72
C MET A 246 -10.40 -9.93 -15.45
N ILE A 247 -10.72 -9.68 -14.17
CA ILE A 247 -12.01 -9.16 -13.75
C ILE A 247 -11.80 -7.89 -12.93
N ILE A 248 -12.50 -6.84 -13.29
CA ILE A 248 -12.44 -5.54 -12.63
C ILE A 248 -13.81 -5.22 -12.05
N PHE A 249 -13.84 -4.91 -10.78
CA PHE A 249 -15.03 -4.48 -10.06
C PHE A 249 -14.95 -2.97 -9.75
N ASP A 250 -16.07 -2.27 -9.83
CA ASP A 250 -16.26 -1.11 -9.00
C ASP A 250 -16.47 -1.53 -7.53
N MET A 251 -16.30 -0.59 -6.59
CA MET A 251 -16.42 -0.90 -5.16
C MET A 251 -17.77 -0.53 -4.58
N ASP A 252 -18.14 0.75 -4.64
CA ASP A 252 -19.33 1.30 -4.01
C ASP A 252 -20.59 0.77 -4.73
N ASN A 253 -21.60 0.30 -3.98
CA ASN A 253 -22.81 -0.36 -4.47
C ASN A 253 -22.59 -1.61 -5.34
N THR A 254 -21.35 -1.94 -5.71
CA THR A 254 -20.98 -3.16 -6.46
C THR A 254 -20.45 -4.24 -5.52
N ILE A 255 -19.24 -4.09 -4.97
CA ILE A 255 -18.69 -5.01 -3.95
C ILE A 255 -19.36 -4.75 -2.59
N LEU A 256 -19.49 -3.47 -2.24
CA LEU A 256 -20.19 -3.03 -1.04
C LEU A 256 -21.68 -2.90 -1.33
N LYS A 257 -22.53 -3.20 -0.34
CA LYS A 257 -23.98 -2.98 -0.42
C LYS A 257 -24.38 -1.53 -0.12
N GLY A 258 -23.48 -0.58 -0.35
CA GLY A 258 -23.66 0.84 -0.14
C GLY A 258 -22.45 1.63 -0.58
N SER A 259 -22.49 2.95 -0.47
CA SER A 259 -21.39 3.85 -0.80
C SER A 259 -20.63 4.27 0.45
N PHE A 260 -19.29 4.19 0.39
CA PHE A 260 -18.42 4.61 1.49
C PHE A 260 -18.67 6.07 1.88
N ILE A 261 -18.67 7.00 0.92
CA ILE A 261 -18.78 8.43 1.24
C ILE A 261 -20.14 8.79 1.81
N THR A 262 -21.20 8.12 1.37
CA THR A 262 -22.53 8.31 1.91
C THR A 262 -22.63 7.82 3.35
N THR A 263 -22.07 6.65 3.64
CA THR A 263 -22.01 6.10 5.01
C THR A 263 -21.13 6.96 5.92
N ALA A 264 -20.02 7.46 5.41
CA ALA A 264 -19.16 8.40 6.14
C ALA A 264 -19.88 9.72 6.42
N ALA A 265 -20.69 10.21 5.48
CA ALA A 265 -21.47 11.42 5.67
C ALA A 265 -22.48 11.31 6.82
N ASP A 266 -23.08 10.14 6.97
CA ASP A 266 -23.98 9.86 8.11
C ASP A 266 -23.20 9.70 9.41
N ALA A 267 -22.11 8.92 9.40
CA ALA A 267 -21.28 8.65 10.56
C ALA A 267 -20.61 9.92 11.12
N PHE A 268 -20.24 10.84 10.24
CA PHE A 268 -19.50 12.06 10.60
C PHE A 268 -20.34 13.35 10.51
N ASN A 269 -21.66 13.22 10.26
CA ASN A 269 -22.64 14.31 10.24
C ASN A 269 -22.38 15.41 9.21
N PHE A 270 -21.91 15.08 7.99
CA PHE A 270 -21.73 16.02 6.89
C PHE A 270 -22.62 15.76 5.66
N ARG A 271 -23.78 15.07 5.86
CA ARG A 271 -24.68 14.69 4.79
C ARG A 271 -25.19 15.88 3.97
N LYS A 272 -25.48 17.00 4.63
CA LYS A 272 -25.99 18.22 3.97
C LYS A 272 -24.94 18.84 3.05
N GLU A 273 -23.70 18.91 3.53
CA GLU A 273 -22.56 19.42 2.79
C GLU A 273 -22.23 18.53 1.59
N LEU A 274 -22.29 17.20 1.76
CA LEU A 274 -22.10 16.26 0.66
C LEU A 274 -23.12 16.47 -0.45
N VAL A 275 -24.42 16.53 -0.10
CA VAL A 275 -25.49 16.78 -1.08
C VAL A 275 -25.27 18.10 -1.81
N LYS A 276 -24.93 19.17 -1.09
CA LYS A 276 -24.64 20.47 -1.69
C LYS A 276 -23.50 20.39 -2.71
N ILE A 277 -22.36 19.76 -2.36
CA ILE A 277 -21.22 19.60 -3.27
C ILE A 277 -21.62 18.80 -4.52
N VAL A 278 -22.36 17.71 -4.36
CA VAL A 278 -22.75 16.87 -5.49
C VAL A 278 -23.71 17.61 -6.44
N THR A 279 -24.59 18.48 -5.92
CA THR A 279 -25.55 19.22 -6.74
C THR A 279 -24.99 20.51 -7.36
N GLU A 280 -24.03 21.17 -6.70
CA GLU A 280 -23.51 22.47 -7.12
C GLU A 280 -22.16 22.40 -7.88
N THR A 281 -21.50 21.23 -7.91
CA THR A 281 -20.18 21.10 -8.53
C THR A 281 -20.24 20.19 -9.75
N ASP A 282 -20.24 20.75 -10.94
CA ASP A 282 -20.30 19.98 -12.21
C ASP A 282 -18.97 19.30 -12.55
N ASN A 283 -17.83 19.95 -12.28
CA ASN A 283 -16.52 19.39 -12.59
C ASN A 283 -16.16 18.22 -11.68
N PRO A 284 -15.94 16.99 -12.22
CA PRO A 284 -15.69 15.78 -11.42
C PRO A 284 -14.43 15.89 -10.55
N TYR A 285 -13.36 16.53 -11.05
CA TYR A 285 -12.12 16.73 -10.31
C TYR A 285 -12.32 17.62 -9.08
N MET A 286 -13.00 18.75 -9.28
CA MET A 286 -13.31 19.69 -8.19
C MET A 286 -14.27 19.06 -7.18
N ARG A 287 -15.23 18.25 -7.66
CA ARG A 287 -16.15 17.49 -6.81
C ARG A 287 -15.39 16.53 -5.90
N THR A 288 -14.49 15.72 -6.47
CA THR A 288 -13.64 14.78 -5.70
C THR A 288 -12.82 15.52 -4.63
N LYS A 289 -12.20 16.66 -4.98
CA LYS A 289 -11.46 17.48 -4.02
C LYS A 289 -12.34 18.06 -2.91
N SER A 290 -13.51 18.56 -3.27
CA SER A 290 -14.43 19.14 -2.28
C SER A 290 -14.98 18.09 -1.32
N ILE A 291 -15.25 16.89 -1.80
CA ILE A 291 -15.69 15.76 -0.97
C ILE A 291 -14.57 15.31 -0.02
N ALA A 292 -13.32 15.24 -0.49
CA ALA A 292 -12.19 14.86 0.36
C ALA A 292 -12.02 15.81 1.56
N LYS A 293 -12.29 17.11 1.40
CA LYS A 293 -12.25 18.10 2.48
C LYS A 293 -13.23 17.80 3.62
N LEU A 294 -14.35 17.12 3.33
CA LEU A 294 -15.29 16.70 4.38
C LEU A 294 -14.74 15.63 5.33
N LEU A 295 -13.66 14.95 4.92
CA LEU A 295 -12.96 13.96 5.73
C LEU A 295 -11.81 14.57 6.55
N THR A 296 -11.55 15.88 6.44
CA THR A 296 -10.49 16.56 7.20
C THR A 296 -10.63 16.30 8.68
N GLY A 297 -9.53 15.94 9.34
CA GLY A 297 -9.50 15.68 10.78
C GLY A 297 -9.91 14.27 11.18
N ARG A 298 -10.33 13.40 10.23
CA ARG A 298 -10.67 12.01 10.52
C ARG A 298 -9.44 11.13 10.50
N SER A 299 -9.32 10.28 11.51
CA SER A 299 -8.23 9.30 11.55
C SER A 299 -8.45 8.15 10.56
N ILE A 300 -7.37 7.49 10.15
CA ILE A 300 -7.45 6.28 9.32
C ILE A 300 -8.35 5.22 9.99
N ASP A 301 -8.22 5.05 11.32
CA ASP A 301 -9.03 4.09 12.10
C ASP A 301 -10.53 4.40 12.02
N GLU A 302 -10.93 5.68 12.13
CA GLU A 302 -12.33 6.09 11.96
C GLU A 302 -12.84 5.79 10.55
N ILE A 303 -12.04 6.11 9.53
CA ILE A 303 -12.38 5.87 8.11
C ILE A 303 -12.56 4.38 7.84
N LEU A 304 -11.65 3.53 8.32
CA LEU A 304 -11.74 2.09 8.14
C LEU A 304 -12.91 1.46 8.91
N LYS A 305 -13.22 1.96 10.11
CA LYS A 305 -14.42 1.53 10.85
C LYS A 305 -15.70 1.83 10.09
N VAL A 306 -15.79 2.97 9.41
CA VAL A 306 -16.94 3.27 8.54
C VAL A 306 -17.02 2.28 7.39
N ALA A 307 -15.89 1.98 6.75
CA ALA A 307 -15.84 0.99 5.66
C ALA A 307 -16.26 -0.41 6.14
N ASP A 308 -15.84 -0.80 7.36
CA ASP A 308 -16.18 -2.10 7.96
C ASP A 308 -17.68 -2.25 8.31
N ASN A 309 -18.39 -1.15 8.53
CA ASN A 309 -19.82 -1.16 8.78
C ASN A 309 -20.65 -1.32 7.51
N ILE A 310 -20.06 -1.24 6.31
CA ILE A 310 -20.77 -1.47 5.07
C ILE A 310 -20.70 -2.96 4.72
N GLU A 311 -21.85 -3.60 4.57
CA GLU A 311 -21.90 -5.00 4.19
C GLU A 311 -21.26 -5.24 2.81
N ILE A 312 -20.42 -6.24 2.72
CA ILE A 312 -19.92 -6.79 1.45
C ILE A 312 -20.98 -7.75 0.88
N VAL A 313 -21.10 -7.84 -0.45
CA VAL A 313 -21.96 -8.84 -1.10
C VAL A 313 -21.64 -10.23 -0.55
N SER A 314 -22.64 -10.94 -0.06
CA SER A 314 -22.51 -12.10 0.83
C SER A 314 -21.67 -13.25 0.28
N ASP A 315 -21.68 -13.45 -1.03
CA ASP A 315 -20.94 -14.49 -1.74
C ASP A 315 -19.63 -14.01 -2.38
N ALA A 316 -19.31 -12.72 -2.24
CA ALA A 316 -18.12 -12.11 -2.87
C ALA A 316 -16.83 -12.87 -2.59
N LYS A 317 -16.55 -13.18 -1.31
CA LYS A 317 -15.32 -13.90 -0.92
C LYS A 317 -15.23 -15.28 -1.58
N LYS A 318 -16.35 -16.01 -1.68
CA LYS A 318 -16.40 -17.34 -2.29
C LYS A 318 -16.21 -17.26 -3.80
N VAL A 319 -16.91 -16.34 -4.45
CA VAL A 319 -16.85 -16.17 -5.91
C VAL A 319 -15.46 -15.68 -6.34
N ILE A 320 -14.90 -14.69 -5.66
CA ILE A 320 -13.54 -14.17 -5.94
C ILE A 320 -12.51 -15.30 -5.80
N LYS A 321 -12.57 -16.11 -4.75
CA LYS A 321 -11.68 -17.27 -4.61
C LYS A 321 -11.79 -18.23 -5.79
N GLU A 322 -13.01 -18.53 -6.24
CA GLU A 322 -13.24 -19.42 -7.37
C GLU A 322 -12.70 -18.83 -8.68
N LEU A 323 -12.91 -17.54 -8.92
CA LEU A 323 -12.38 -16.84 -10.11
C LEU A 323 -10.84 -16.82 -10.12
N LYS A 324 -10.21 -16.67 -8.95
CA LYS A 324 -8.73 -16.81 -8.84
C LYS A 324 -8.27 -18.22 -9.17
N ASN A 325 -8.99 -19.26 -8.71
CA ASN A 325 -8.68 -20.64 -9.07
C ASN A 325 -8.79 -20.90 -10.58
N ARG A 326 -9.65 -20.16 -11.28
CA ARG A 326 -9.78 -20.18 -12.75
C ARG A 326 -8.71 -19.35 -13.46
N GLY A 327 -7.75 -18.77 -12.74
CA GLY A 327 -6.62 -18.00 -13.27
C GLY A 327 -6.93 -16.53 -13.59
N TYR A 328 -8.04 -15.98 -13.11
CA TYR A 328 -8.34 -14.56 -13.29
C TYR A 328 -7.50 -13.68 -12.36
N ILE A 329 -6.98 -12.60 -12.90
CA ILE A 329 -6.45 -11.46 -12.14
C ILE A 329 -7.66 -10.61 -11.74
N ILE A 330 -7.79 -10.26 -10.46
CA ILE A 330 -8.99 -9.60 -9.96
C ILE A 330 -8.62 -8.28 -9.28
N GLY A 331 -9.27 -7.19 -9.70
CA GLY A 331 -8.99 -5.87 -9.17
C GLY A 331 -10.20 -4.99 -8.94
N ILE A 332 -9.94 -3.87 -8.27
CA ILE A 332 -10.90 -2.79 -8.02
C ILE A 332 -10.45 -1.53 -8.77
N ILE A 333 -11.36 -0.88 -9.50
CA ILE A 333 -11.20 0.49 -9.99
C ILE A 333 -12.37 1.31 -9.45
N SER A 334 -12.08 2.29 -8.60
CA SER A 334 -13.13 3.05 -7.88
C SER A 334 -12.80 4.55 -7.82
N ASP A 335 -13.83 5.37 -7.81
CA ASP A 335 -13.73 6.81 -7.54
C ASP A 335 -13.63 7.14 -6.04
N SER A 336 -13.70 6.13 -5.18
CA SER A 336 -13.53 6.24 -3.74
C SER A 336 -12.05 6.46 -3.35
N TYR A 337 -11.66 6.18 -2.12
CA TYR A 337 -10.31 6.44 -1.62
C TYR A 337 -9.49 5.16 -1.50
N ASP A 338 -8.20 5.27 -1.83
CA ASP A 338 -7.23 4.18 -1.85
C ASP A 338 -7.12 3.42 -0.52
N VAL A 339 -7.19 4.12 0.61
CA VAL A 339 -7.20 3.52 1.94
C VAL A 339 -8.37 2.57 2.13
N VAL A 340 -9.55 2.91 1.60
CA VAL A 340 -10.77 2.08 1.69
C VAL A 340 -10.72 0.94 0.70
N THR A 341 -10.40 1.22 -0.58
CA THR A 341 -10.36 0.18 -1.61
C THR A 341 -9.29 -0.87 -1.33
N ASN A 342 -8.13 -0.46 -0.78
CA ASN A 342 -7.09 -1.39 -0.36
C ASN A 342 -7.54 -2.27 0.81
N HIS A 343 -8.27 -1.70 1.77
CA HIS A 343 -8.83 -2.47 2.87
C HIS A 343 -9.81 -3.56 2.38
N ILE A 344 -10.75 -3.20 1.49
CA ILE A 344 -11.71 -4.15 0.91
C ILE A 344 -11.01 -5.17 0.01
N LYS A 345 -10.05 -4.73 -0.82
CA LYS A 345 -9.23 -5.61 -1.66
C LYS A 345 -8.55 -6.70 -0.83
N ASN A 346 -7.96 -6.34 0.31
CA ASN A 346 -7.28 -7.29 1.17
C ASN A 346 -8.25 -8.25 1.86
N LYS A 347 -9.40 -7.76 2.37
CA LYS A 347 -10.46 -8.62 2.93
C LYS A 347 -10.93 -9.70 1.95
N LEU A 348 -10.98 -9.37 0.66
CA LEU A 348 -11.42 -10.26 -0.41
C LEU A 348 -10.27 -10.97 -1.13
N ARG A 349 -9.01 -10.69 -0.78
CA ARG A 349 -7.80 -11.24 -1.40
C ARG A 349 -7.73 -11.00 -2.92
N MET A 350 -8.12 -9.81 -3.34
CA MET A 350 -8.00 -9.38 -4.73
C MET A 350 -6.56 -8.91 -5.02
N ASP A 351 -6.18 -8.85 -6.30
CA ASP A 351 -4.79 -8.67 -6.71
C ASP A 351 -4.35 -7.20 -6.74
N PHE A 352 -5.27 -6.27 -7.07
CA PHE A 352 -4.96 -4.84 -7.10
C PHE A 352 -6.18 -3.97 -6.80
N SER A 353 -5.94 -2.71 -6.45
CA SER A 353 -6.96 -1.67 -6.42
C SER A 353 -6.39 -0.34 -6.87
N ILE A 354 -7.17 0.44 -7.61
CA ILE A 354 -6.85 1.79 -8.07
C ILE A 354 -8.00 2.71 -7.67
N ALA A 355 -7.66 3.75 -6.93
CA ALA A 355 -8.61 4.76 -6.45
C ALA A 355 -7.91 6.09 -6.20
N ASN A 356 -8.66 7.11 -5.78
CA ASN A 356 -8.11 8.40 -5.40
C ASN A 356 -7.23 8.29 -4.14
N GLU A 357 -6.07 8.91 -4.14
CA GLU A 357 -5.13 8.88 -3.01
C GLU A 357 -5.51 9.96 -1.99
N LEU A 358 -6.12 9.58 -0.87
CA LEU A 358 -6.40 10.50 0.24
C LEU A 358 -5.12 10.77 1.04
N GLU A 359 -4.82 12.04 1.29
CA GLU A 359 -3.62 12.41 2.02
C GLU A 359 -3.85 12.37 3.54
N PHE A 360 -2.84 11.84 4.25
CA PHE A 360 -2.83 11.78 5.71
C PHE A 360 -1.59 12.45 6.29
N SER A 361 -1.77 13.17 7.38
CA SER A 361 -0.70 13.69 8.23
C SER A 361 -0.95 13.27 9.68
N LYS A 362 0.05 12.67 10.34
CA LYS A 362 -0.06 12.19 11.73
C LYS A 362 -1.32 11.36 11.99
N SER A 363 -1.61 10.38 11.12
CA SER A 363 -2.78 9.48 11.18
C SER A 363 -4.13 10.13 10.89
N VAL A 364 -4.17 11.39 10.47
CA VAL A 364 -5.39 12.16 10.26
C VAL A 364 -5.46 12.64 8.82
N ALA A 365 -6.63 12.53 8.19
CA ALA A 365 -6.86 13.01 6.84
C ALA A 365 -6.70 14.54 6.79
N THR A 366 -5.89 15.02 5.85
CA THR A 366 -5.68 16.46 5.63
C THR A 366 -6.83 17.11 4.88
N GLY A 367 -7.66 16.29 4.21
CA GLY A 367 -8.69 16.75 3.28
C GLY A 367 -8.16 16.99 1.87
N GLU A 368 -6.87 16.82 1.63
CA GLU A 368 -6.31 16.84 0.29
C GLU A 368 -6.37 15.43 -0.34
N VAL A 369 -6.61 15.42 -1.63
CA VAL A 369 -6.69 14.18 -2.42
C VAL A 369 -5.95 14.36 -3.74
N LYS A 370 -5.22 13.33 -4.12
CA LYS A 370 -4.58 13.24 -5.43
C LYS A 370 -5.35 12.23 -6.27
N VAL A 371 -5.86 12.69 -7.40
CA VAL A 371 -6.41 11.80 -8.44
C VAL A 371 -5.23 11.24 -9.22
N PRO A 372 -5.03 9.90 -9.26
CA PRO A 372 -3.94 9.30 -10.01
C PRO A 372 -4.00 9.68 -11.50
N SER A 373 -2.82 9.88 -12.12
CA SER A 373 -2.71 10.25 -13.54
C SER A 373 -3.43 9.25 -14.48
N TYR A 374 -3.59 8.02 -14.05
CA TYR A 374 -4.29 6.96 -14.77
C TYR A 374 -5.76 7.26 -15.09
N PHE A 375 -6.41 8.09 -14.29
CA PHE A 375 -7.81 8.49 -14.53
C PHE A 375 -7.93 9.56 -15.59
N PHE A 376 -6.90 10.39 -15.80
CA PHE A 376 -6.97 11.53 -16.71
C PHE A 376 -6.91 11.07 -18.17
N ARG A 377 -7.59 11.87 -19.02
CA ARG A 377 -7.61 11.67 -20.45
C ARG A 377 -6.21 11.82 -21.04
N ALA A 378 -5.79 10.81 -21.81
CA ALA A 378 -4.57 10.83 -22.62
C ALA A 378 -4.93 10.86 -24.11
N SER A 379 -3.95 11.08 -24.99
CA SER A 379 -4.14 11.05 -26.45
C SER A 379 -4.69 9.71 -26.96
N SER A 380 -4.44 8.63 -26.25
CA SER A 380 -4.93 7.27 -26.54
C SER A 380 -6.32 6.96 -25.98
N SER A 381 -6.91 7.88 -25.19
CA SER A 381 -8.22 7.65 -24.56
C SER A 381 -9.34 7.57 -25.59
N LYS A 382 -10.19 6.55 -25.49
CA LYS A 382 -11.34 6.34 -26.38
C LYS A 382 -12.57 7.17 -26.02
N CYS A 383 -12.69 7.59 -24.74
CA CYS A 383 -13.77 8.43 -24.28
C CYS A 383 -13.37 9.90 -24.24
N HIS A 384 -14.36 10.81 -24.13
CA HIS A 384 -14.17 12.26 -24.10
C HIS A 384 -14.13 12.85 -22.67
N HIS A 385 -14.34 12.04 -21.65
CA HIS A 385 -14.31 12.50 -20.25
C HIS A 385 -12.89 12.85 -19.82
N GLU A 386 -12.77 13.95 -19.07
CA GLU A 386 -11.48 14.43 -18.54
C GLU A 386 -10.91 13.40 -17.53
N ILE A 387 -11.77 12.84 -16.70
CA ILE A 387 -11.46 11.78 -15.73
C ILE A 387 -12.38 10.61 -16.02
N CYS A 388 -11.81 9.39 -16.17
CA CYS A 388 -12.60 8.22 -16.51
C CYS A 388 -11.94 6.91 -16.07
N LYS A 389 -12.73 5.97 -15.55
CA LYS A 389 -12.28 4.62 -15.18
C LYS A 389 -11.80 3.81 -16.40
N SER A 390 -12.28 4.09 -17.62
CA SER A 390 -11.79 3.42 -18.82
C SER A 390 -10.32 3.69 -19.11
N ASN A 391 -9.80 4.88 -18.76
CA ASN A 391 -8.38 5.17 -18.89
C ASN A 391 -7.54 4.27 -17.98
N VAL A 392 -8.01 4.05 -16.75
CA VAL A 392 -7.40 3.11 -15.79
C VAL A 392 -7.45 1.67 -16.32
N LEU A 393 -8.60 1.25 -16.88
CA LEU A 393 -8.77 -0.07 -17.50
C LEU A 393 -7.69 -0.35 -18.53
N HIS A 394 -7.46 0.57 -19.48
CA HIS A 394 -6.45 0.40 -20.53
C HIS A 394 -5.03 0.30 -19.97
N GLN A 395 -4.67 1.16 -19.02
CA GLN A 395 -3.34 1.15 -18.42
C GLN A 395 -3.09 -0.10 -17.56
N ILE A 396 -4.10 -0.58 -16.85
CA ILE A 396 -4.00 -1.82 -16.07
C ILE A 396 -3.90 -3.02 -17.00
N ALA A 397 -4.68 -3.06 -18.08
CA ALA A 397 -4.58 -4.10 -19.12
C ALA A 397 -3.16 -4.21 -19.67
N GLU A 398 -2.54 -3.09 -20.01
CA GLU A 398 -1.14 -3.02 -20.47
C GLU A 398 -0.17 -3.49 -19.38
N LYS A 399 -0.28 -2.95 -18.15
CA LYS A 399 0.59 -3.29 -17.02
C LYS A 399 0.61 -4.78 -16.70
N TYR A 400 -0.55 -5.43 -16.73
CA TYR A 400 -0.67 -6.87 -16.47
C TYR A 400 -0.52 -7.73 -17.74
N SER A 401 -0.36 -7.11 -18.90
CA SER A 401 -0.29 -7.77 -20.20
C SER A 401 -1.53 -8.65 -20.44
N VAL A 402 -2.70 -8.05 -20.29
CA VAL A 402 -4.00 -8.68 -20.56
C VAL A 402 -4.63 -7.98 -21.75
N ASP A 403 -5.18 -8.75 -22.70
CA ASP A 403 -5.96 -8.17 -23.78
C ASP A 403 -7.29 -7.63 -23.24
N ILE A 404 -7.72 -6.46 -23.72
CA ILE A 404 -8.99 -5.85 -23.29
C ILE A 404 -10.16 -6.80 -23.53
N GLN A 405 -10.13 -7.60 -24.59
CA GLN A 405 -11.15 -8.61 -24.91
C GLN A 405 -11.24 -9.72 -23.84
N ASN A 406 -10.20 -9.90 -23.05
CA ASN A 406 -10.14 -10.88 -21.96
C ASN A 406 -10.45 -10.26 -20.58
N ILE A 407 -10.99 -9.04 -20.56
CA ILE A 407 -11.35 -8.34 -19.34
C ILE A 407 -12.87 -8.31 -19.16
N ILE A 408 -13.33 -8.70 -17.99
CA ILE A 408 -14.70 -8.51 -17.53
C ILE A 408 -14.73 -7.28 -16.62
N ALA A 409 -15.52 -6.27 -16.93
CA ALA A 409 -15.70 -5.10 -16.08
C ALA A 409 -17.13 -5.04 -15.50
N ILE A 410 -17.21 -4.75 -14.20
CA ILE A 410 -18.47 -4.80 -13.45
C ILE A 410 -18.67 -3.47 -12.71
N GLY A 411 -19.78 -2.82 -12.92
CA GLY A 411 -20.13 -1.55 -12.28
C GLY A 411 -21.63 -1.35 -12.13
N ASP A 412 -22.03 -0.32 -11.38
CA ASP A 412 -23.44 -0.04 -11.07
C ASP A 412 -23.89 1.37 -11.46
N SER A 413 -22.98 2.27 -11.75
CA SER A 413 -23.24 3.70 -11.85
C SER A 413 -22.84 4.32 -13.19
N GLU A 414 -23.17 5.61 -13.38
CA GLU A 414 -22.79 6.41 -14.55
C GLU A 414 -21.27 6.43 -14.78
N ASN A 415 -20.47 6.47 -13.70
CA ASN A 415 -19.01 6.53 -13.78
C ASN A 415 -18.39 5.25 -14.35
N ASP A 416 -19.14 4.16 -14.42
CA ASP A 416 -18.69 2.85 -14.94
C ASP A 416 -18.99 2.66 -16.43
N ILE A 417 -19.85 3.49 -17.04
CA ILE A 417 -20.34 3.32 -18.40
C ILE A 417 -19.20 3.08 -19.39
N CYS A 418 -18.16 3.92 -19.37
CA CYS A 418 -17.05 3.78 -20.32
C CYS A 418 -16.19 2.53 -20.03
N MET A 419 -15.95 2.21 -18.76
CA MET A 419 -15.19 1.02 -18.38
C MET A 419 -15.93 -0.26 -18.78
N VAL A 420 -17.22 -0.32 -18.53
CA VAL A 420 -18.09 -1.46 -18.89
C VAL A 420 -18.17 -1.59 -20.40
N ARG A 421 -18.40 -0.51 -21.14
CA ARG A 421 -18.53 -0.53 -22.61
C ARG A 421 -17.22 -0.93 -23.32
N GLU A 422 -16.07 -0.57 -22.77
CA GLU A 422 -14.77 -0.75 -23.43
C GLU A 422 -14.08 -2.07 -23.07
N SER A 423 -14.58 -2.79 -22.08
CA SER A 423 -14.12 -4.13 -21.70
C SER A 423 -14.59 -5.21 -22.69
N GLY A 424 -13.97 -6.39 -22.66
CA GLY A 424 -14.38 -7.53 -23.48
C GLY A 424 -15.78 -8.06 -23.12
N ILE A 425 -16.13 -8.04 -21.83
CA ILE A 425 -17.47 -8.31 -21.31
C ILE A 425 -17.80 -7.27 -20.27
N GLY A 426 -18.79 -6.44 -20.54
CA GLY A 426 -19.28 -5.43 -19.62
C GLY A 426 -20.52 -5.91 -18.85
N ILE A 427 -20.51 -5.77 -17.52
CA ILE A 427 -21.61 -6.19 -16.66
C ILE A 427 -22.15 -4.99 -15.88
N ALA A 428 -23.44 -4.70 -16.05
CA ALA A 428 -24.20 -3.81 -15.18
C ALA A 428 -24.71 -4.61 -13.98
N PHE A 429 -24.30 -4.23 -12.76
CA PHE A 429 -24.62 -4.97 -11.54
C PHE A 429 -25.57 -4.21 -10.64
N CYS A 430 -26.81 -4.68 -10.52
CA CYS A 430 -27.88 -4.06 -9.72
C CYS A 430 -28.03 -2.54 -10.00
N SER A 431 -27.84 -2.14 -11.25
CA SER A 431 -27.81 -0.74 -11.64
C SER A 431 -29.20 -0.21 -11.97
N ASP A 432 -29.51 0.98 -11.43
CA ASP A 432 -30.68 1.77 -11.81
C ASP A 432 -30.38 2.69 -13.01
N ASN A 433 -29.12 2.77 -13.44
CA ASN A 433 -28.70 3.63 -14.55
C ASN A 433 -29.07 2.97 -15.90
N LYS A 434 -30.02 3.58 -16.61
CA LYS A 434 -30.51 3.07 -17.89
C LYS A 434 -29.42 2.99 -18.97
N MET A 435 -28.50 3.98 -19.01
CA MET A 435 -27.43 3.99 -20.02
C MET A 435 -26.42 2.88 -19.76
N LEU A 436 -26.06 2.65 -18.50
CA LEU A 436 -25.19 1.52 -18.15
C LEU A 436 -25.82 0.18 -18.54
N ASN A 437 -27.11 0.00 -18.25
CA ASN A 437 -27.85 -1.22 -18.61
C ASN A 437 -27.95 -1.43 -20.15
N ILE A 438 -27.94 -0.36 -20.94
CA ILE A 438 -27.97 -0.43 -22.40
C ILE A 438 -26.60 -0.81 -22.99
N VAL A 439 -25.50 -0.28 -22.42
CA VAL A 439 -24.16 -0.50 -22.96
C VAL A 439 -23.51 -1.78 -22.46
N ALA A 440 -24.02 -2.36 -21.39
CA ALA A 440 -23.52 -3.59 -20.81
C ALA A 440 -23.92 -4.83 -21.64
N ASP A 441 -23.01 -5.79 -21.78
CA ASP A 441 -23.27 -7.08 -22.43
C ASP A 441 -24.20 -7.95 -21.59
N LYS A 442 -24.16 -7.79 -20.25
CA LYS A 442 -24.98 -8.50 -19.28
C LYS A 442 -25.49 -7.56 -18.19
N VAL A 443 -26.72 -7.79 -17.77
CA VAL A 443 -27.33 -7.09 -16.63
C VAL A 443 -27.64 -8.12 -15.55
N ILE A 444 -27.08 -7.90 -14.36
CA ILE A 444 -27.32 -8.73 -13.17
C ILE A 444 -28.16 -7.91 -12.20
N SER A 445 -29.40 -8.32 -11.95
CA SER A 445 -30.31 -7.61 -11.05
C SER A 445 -30.34 -8.18 -9.62
N GLU A 446 -29.75 -9.36 -9.42
CA GLU A 446 -29.63 -9.98 -8.10
C GLU A 446 -28.33 -9.56 -7.43
N LYS A 447 -28.35 -9.18 -6.14
CA LYS A 447 -27.17 -8.78 -5.35
C LYS A 447 -26.31 -10.00 -4.96
N SER A 448 -25.86 -10.75 -5.97
CA SER A 448 -25.07 -11.98 -5.87
C SER A 448 -24.09 -12.06 -7.04
N PHE A 449 -22.86 -12.46 -6.76
CA PHE A 449 -21.81 -12.62 -7.78
C PHE A 449 -21.81 -13.99 -8.45
N LYS A 450 -22.72 -14.90 -8.07
CA LYS A 450 -22.76 -16.26 -8.64
C LYS A 450 -22.87 -16.28 -10.16
N GLN A 451 -23.69 -15.39 -10.74
CA GLN A 451 -23.85 -15.31 -12.19
C GLN A 451 -22.56 -14.93 -12.93
N ILE A 452 -21.61 -14.27 -12.24
CA ILE A 452 -20.30 -13.94 -12.82
C ILE A 452 -19.51 -15.24 -13.10
N LEU A 453 -19.66 -16.28 -12.29
CA LEU A 453 -18.98 -17.57 -12.51
C LEU A 453 -19.45 -18.27 -13.80
N ASP A 454 -20.69 -18.03 -14.22
CA ASP A 454 -21.27 -18.60 -15.44
C ASP A 454 -20.82 -17.82 -16.69
N ILE A 455 -20.44 -16.55 -16.50
CA ILE A 455 -19.92 -15.66 -17.55
C ILE A 455 -18.40 -15.83 -17.70
N ALA A 456 -17.72 -16.10 -16.61
CA ALA A 456 -16.27 -16.28 -16.54
C ALA A 456 -15.88 -17.74 -16.91
N HIS A 457 -15.51 -17.97 -18.18
CA HIS A 457 -15.14 -19.28 -18.73
C HIS A 457 -13.67 -19.62 -18.47
#